data_d78eb1f6467fd6292e32eb92679e709a
#
_entry.id   d78eb1f6467fd6292e32eb92679e709a
#
_cell.length_a   1.000
_cell.length_b   1.000
_cell.length_c   1.000
_cell.angle_alpha   90.00
_cell.angle_beta   90.00
_cell.angle_gamma   90.00
#
_symmetry.space_group_name_H-M   'P 1'
#
loop_
_entity.id
_entity.type
_entity.pdbx_description
1 polymer ?
#
loop_
_entity_poly.entity_id
_entity_poly.type
_entity_poly.pdbx_seq_one_letter_code
_entity_poly.pdbx_strand_id
1 'polypeptide(L)'
;ENDQTVYLDVEHGLTYLQNWKAKTGEEKPVAVFLNIPGGGLRSALWTMVSVDAANNATNGDMWKHLVMINGSSGGMIGASYLREYYYRTENGLAEINSDQVIEDISADKLNPVAATAVLHDLFFRFKKFKYGSHYYTKDRGYAFEQKLNADTRGWLDRRLSDYAQLELRRDMPLLILSPTISNDGRKLIVSSQPVSYLCHNNDPNQLNENIEFRRFFKNNEPDSLSFLSALRMSATFPYVFPAASLPTNPSVEVLDAGIRDNYGMSNTLNFIYFFREWLLRNTSGIVLLQIRDQEKFIDLKASQYPSLADRVTQPFGTFYNTVLDIQDYQLDASVRRAKDWYNGEIEVIEFILNRTDENPISLSWHLTSREKNQILESVNTNANQDRFERLAELLNPPSGFTQMDTTSNSSFVFPE
;
A
#
# COMPACT_ATOMS: atom_id res chain seq x y z
N GLU A 1 -18.59 -1.12 -16.13
CA GLU A 1 -17.85 -0.01 -16.77
C GLU A 1 -17.89 -0.20 -18.29
N ASN A 2 -17.98 0.90 -19.03
CA ASN A 2 -18.03 0.83 -20.48
C ASN A 2 -16.60 0.54 -21.01
N ASP A 3 -16.46 -0.38 -21.98
CA ASP A 3 -15.19 -0.78 -22.60
C ASP A 3 -14.37 0.41 -23.11
N GLN A 4 -15.04 1.42 -23.65
CA GLN A 4 -14.37 2.65 -24.13
C GLN A 4 -13.66 3.41 -22.99
N THR A 5 -14.22 3.36 -21.81
CA THR A 5 -13.67 4.03 -20.61
C THR A 5 -12.43 3.32 -20.11
N VAL A 6 -12.50 1.98 -20.06
CA VAL A 6 -11.34 1.14 -19.68
C VAL A 6 -10.21 1.34 -20.68
N TYR A 7 -10.52 1.42 -21.97
CA TYR A 7 -9.55 1.67 -23.02
C TYR A 7 -8.79 3.00 -22.80
N LEU A 8 -9.51 4.09 -22.53
CA LEU A 8 -8.88 5.40 -22.27
C LEU A 8 -7.99 5.38 -21.01
N ASP A 9 -8.37 4.66 -19.99
CA ASP A 9 -7.58 4.53 -18.77
C ASP A 9 -6.34 3.65 -19.00
N VAL A 10 -6.42 2.64 -19.87
CA VAL A 10 -5.25 1.85 -20.30
C VAL A 10 -4.27 2.71 -21.10
N GLU A 11 -4.75 3.53 -22.04
CA GLU A 11 -3.91 4.49 -22.77
C GLU A 11 -3.18 5.45 -21.83
N HIS A 12 -3.89 5.93 -20.79
CA HIS A 12 -3.30 6.76 -19.75
C HIS A 12 -2.24 6.00 -18.93
N GLY A 13 -2.53 4.76 -18.56
CA GLY A 13 -1.57 3.88 -17.88
C GLY A 13 -0.32 3.58 -18.71
N LEU A 14 -0.46 3.42 -20.05
CA LEU A 14 0.68 3.29 -20.96
C LEU A 14 1.52 4.58 -20.99
N THR A 15 0.88 5.75 -20.98
CA THR A 15 1.59 7.03 -20.89
C THR A 15 2.36 7.13 -19.58
N TYR A 16 1.78 6.72 -18.47
CA TYR A 16 2.45 6.65 -17.16
C TYR A 16 3.70 5.74 -17.21
N LEU A 17 3.56 4.54 -17.77
CA LEU A 17 4.67 3.58 -17.91
C LEU A 17 5.78 4.10 -18.84
N GLN A 18 5.44 4.81 -19.92
CA GLN A 18 6.41 5.46 -20.80
C GLN A 18 7.20 6.55 -20.06
N ASN A 19 6.52 7.38 -19.27
CA ASN A 19 7.16 8.41 -18.45
C ASN A 19 8.05 7.78 -17.36
N TRP A 20 7.59 6.68 -16.72
CA TRP A 20 8.39 5.93 -15.78
C TRP A 20 9.68 5.40 -16.43
N LYS A 21 9.58 4.74 -17.56
CA LYS A 21 10.75 4.23 -18.30
C LYS A 21 11.71 5.35 -18.70
N ALA A 22 11.18 6.47 -19.21
CA ALA A 22 12.00 7.62 -19.56
C ALA A 22 12.76 8.21 -18.36
N LYS A 23 12.13 8.23 -17.16
CA LYS A 23 12.74 8.73 -15.93
C LYS A 23 13.87 7.82 -15.43
N THR A 24 13.83 6.50 -15.68
CA THR A 24 14.94 5.58 -15.35
C THR A 24 16.16 5.83 -16.23
N GLY A 25 15.97 6.30 -17.46
CA GLY A 25 17.05 6.51 -18.44
C GLY A 25 17.62 5.20 -19.01
N GLU A 26 16.97 4.06 -18.75
CA GLU A 26 17.41 2.74 -19.18
C GLU A 26 16.58 2.22 -20.37
N GLU A 27 17.19 1.41 -21.21
CA GLU A 27 16.49 0.80 -22.35
C GLU A 27 15.46 -0.22 -21.87
N LYS A 28 15.82 -1.05 -20.90
CA LYS A 28 14.94 -2.06 -20.28
C LYS A 28 15.14 -2.08 -18.77
N PRO A 29 14.57 -1.11 -18.03
CA PRO A 29 14.69 -1.08 -16.57
C PRO A 29 13.96 -2.27 -15.93
N VAL A 30 14.40 -2.68 -14.76
CA VAL A 30 13.63 -3.60 -13.91
C VAL A 30 12.41 -2.86 -13.35
N ALA A 31 11.22 -3.44 -13.46
CA ALA A 31 10.00 -2.85 -12.91
C ALA A 31 9.78 -3.31 -11.46
N VAL A 32 9.90 -2.39 -10.50
CA VAL A 32 9.69 -2.69 -9.07
C VAL A 32 8.27 -2.32 -8.67
N PHE A 33 7.58 -3.25 -7.99
CA PHE A 33 6.26 -3.06 -7.41
C PHE A 33 6.32 -3.26 -5.90
N LEU A 34 5.95 -2.25 -5.12
CA LEU A 34 6.02 -2.28 -3.67
C LEU A 34 4.68 -2.66 -3.06
N ASN A 35 4.64 -3.78 -2.33
CA ASN A 35 3.47 -4.34 -1.70
C ASN A 35 3.62 -4.32 -0.17
N ILE A 36 2.67 -3.70 0.54
CA ILE A 36 2.83 -3.27 1.92
C ILE A 36 1.69 -3.80 2.79
N PRO A 37 1.98 -4.45 3.94
CA PRO A 37 0.97 -4.98 4.83
C PRO A 37 0.34 -3.90 5.71
N GLY A 38 -0.86 -4.16 6.20
CA GLY A 38 -1.40 -3.49 7.38
C GLY A 38 -0.61 -3.82 8.64
N GLY A 39 -0.94 -3.15 9.73
CA GLY A 39 -0.29 -3.44 11.01
C GLY A 39 -0.12 -2.22 11.92
N GLY A 40 -0.92 -1.19 11.75
CA GLY A 40 -0.88 0.05 12.55
C GLY A 40 0.47 0.75 12.47
N LEU A 41 0.90 1.31 13.59
CA LEU A 41 2.16 2.08 13.66
C LEU A 41 3.40 1.20 13.44
N ARG A 42 3.31 -0.08 13.83
CA ARG A 42 4.37 -1.08 13.59
C ARG A 42 4.69 -1.19 12.10
N SER A 43 3.67 -1.40 11.28
CA SER A 43 3.85 -1.51 9.83
C SER A 43 4.22 -0.18 9.20
N ALA A 44 3.70 0.96 9.70
CA ALA A 44 4.08 2.27 9.20
C ALA A 44 5.58 2.52 9.36
N LEU A 45 6.12 2.26 10.56
CA LEU A 45 7.54 2.44 10.85
C LEU A 45 8.39 1.42 10.08
N TRP A 46 8.01 0.13 10.08
CA TRP A 46 8.76 -0.90 9.38
C TRP A 46 8.83 -0.64 7.87
N THR A 47 7.72 -0.22 7.26
CA THR A 47 7.71 0.16 5.84
C THR A 47 8.70 1.28 5.56
N MET A 48 8.71 2.33 6.38
CA MET A 48 9.62 3.45 6.16
C MET A 48 11.07 3.03 6.26
N VAL A 49 11.46 2.35 7.35
CA VAL A 49 12.86 1.98 7.57
C VAL A 49 13.36 0.96 6.56
N SER A 50 12.55 -0.03 6.20
CA SER A 50 12.95 -1.06 5.24
C SER A 50 13.05 -0.52 3.81
N VAL A 51 12.13 0.35 3.39
CA VAL A 51 12.17 0.97 2.07
C VAL A 51 13.32 1.99 1.96
N ASP A 52 13.56 2.79 3.01
CA ASP A 52 14.70 3.72 3.05
C ASP A 52 16.03 2.96 3.02
N ALA A 53 16.17 1.88 3.80
CA ALA A 53 17.35 1.03 3.77
C ALA A 53 17.59 0.39 2.40
N ALA A 54 16.55 -0.14 1.76
CA ALA A 54 16.61 -0.69 0.41
C ALA A 54 17.02 0.36 -0.64
N ASN A 55 16.45 1.57 -0.53
CA ASN A 55 16.81 2.66 -1.43
C ASN A 55 18.25 3.10 -1.26
N ASN A 56 18.75 3.16 -0.02
CA ASN A 56 20.15 3.48 0.29
C ASN A 56 21.09 2.36 -0.21
N ALA A 57 20.76 1.09 0.00
CA ALA A 57 21.54 -0.05 -0.47
C ALA A 57 21.65 -0.11 -1.99
N THR A 58 20.68 0.45 -2.71
CA THR A 58 20.66 0.55 -4.18
C THR A 58 21.07 1.92 -4.72
N ASN A 59 21.66 2.80 -3.89
CA ASN A 59 22.07 4.16 -4.25
C ASN A 59 20.95 5.00 -4.89
N GLY A 60 19.70 4.78 -4.47
CA GLY A 60 18.52 5.49 -4.98
C GLY A 60 17.81 4.79 -6.16
N ASP A 61 18.38 3.76 -6.74
CA ASP A 61 17.82 3.09 -7.91
C ASP A 61 16.51 2.35 -7.59
N MET A 62 16.34 1.83 -6.36
CA MET A 62 15.07 1.19 -5.98
C MET A 62 13.89 2.16 -6.14
N TRP A 63 14.01 3.40 -5.66
CA TRP A 63 12.96 4.41 -5.79
C TRP A 63 12.73 4.86 -7.23
N LYS A 64 13.80 4.99 -7.99
CA LYS A 64 13.78 5.32 -9.41
C LYS A 64 13.06 4.25 -10.25
N HIS A 65 13.26 2.96 -9.92
CA HIS A 65 12.64 1.82 -10.60
C HIS A 65 11.23 1.48 -10.10
N LEU A 66 10.78 2.10 -9.00
CA LEU A 66 9.50 1.81 -8.38
C LEU A 66 8.33 2.27 -9.25
N VAL A 67 7.56 1.36 -9.82
CA VAL A 67 6.39 1.64 -10.66
C VAL A 67 5.19 2.03 -9.80
N MET A 68 4.85 1.23 -8.79
CA MET A 68 3.62 1.38 -8.03
C MET A 68 3.81 0.99 -6.56
N ILE A 69 3.14 1.73 -5.68
CA ILE A 69 3.00 1.43 -4.25
C ILE A 69 1.56 0.98 -4.00
N ASN A 70 1.41 -0.15 -3.37
CA ASN A 70 0.12 -0.75 -3.05
C ASN A 70 0.14 -1.43 -1.69
N GLY A 71 -1.01 -1.51 -1.01
CA GLY A 71 -1.05 -2.14 0.31
C GLY A 71 -2.21 -1.68 1.17
N SER A 72 -2.04 -1.83 2.49
CA SER A 72 -3.11 -1.54 3.44
C SER A 72 -2.66 -0.76 4.67
N SER A 73 -3.61 -0.13 5.31
CA SER A 73 -3.56 0.38 6.68
C SER A 73 -2.32 1.22 7.01
N GLY A 74 -1.73 0.96 8.17
CA GLY A 74 -0.56 1.71 8.67
C GLY A 74 0.63 1.70 7.73
N GLY A 75 0.89 0.60 7.03
CA GLY A 75 1.99 0.52 6.07
C GLY A 75 1.86 1.55 4.96
N MET A 76 0.64 1.75 4.42
CA MET A 76 0.38 2.77 3.41
C MET A 76 0.53 4.20 3.94
N ILE A 77 0.29 4.43 5.23
CA ILE A 77 0.56 5.71 5.88
C ILE A 77 2.07 5.98 5.90
N GLY A 78 2.87 5.00 6.31
CA GLY A 78 4.33 5.10 6.29
C GLY A 78 4.88 5.37 4.88
N ALA A 79 4.44 4.57 3.90
CA ALA A 79 4.84 4.74 2.51
C ALA A 79 4.44 6.10 1.91
N SER A 80 3.25 6.60 2.26
CA SER A 80 2.78 7.91 1.79
C SER A 80 3.61 9.06 2.33
N TYR A 81 4.02 8.99 3.60
CA TYR A 81 4.89 10.00 4.20
C TYR A 81 6.32 9.92 3.64
N LEU A 82 6.85 8.71 3.45
CA LEU A 82 8.15 8.50 2.78
C LEU A 82 8.13 9.03 1.35
N ARG A 83 7.03 8.85 0.62
CA ARG A 83 6.84 9.38 -0.74
C ARG A 83 6.91 10.91 -0.78
N GLU A 84 6.30 11.59 0.19
CA GLU A 84 6.40 13.05 0.33
C GLU A 84 7.82 13.47 0.73
N TYR A 85 8.48 12.72 1.62
CA TYR A 85 9.84 12.99 2.03
C TYR A 85 10.80 12.99 0.84
N TYR A 86 10.84 11.92 0.04
CA TYR A 86 11.71 11.85 -1.12
C TYR A 86 11.41 12.94 -2.14
N TYR A 87 10.14 13.15 -2.48
CA TYR A 87 9.76 14.22 -3.40
C TYR A 87 10.23 15.60 -2.93
N ARG A 88 10.03 15.90 -1.65
CA ARG A 88 10.39 17.21 -1.10
C ARG A 88 11.89 17.41 -0.99
N THR A 89 12.62 16.39 -0.61
CA THR A 89 14.09 16.44 -0.50
C THR A 89 14.73 16.58 -1.88
N GLU A 90 14.30 15.80 -2.86
CA GLU A 90 14.80 15.88 -4.24
C GLU A 90 14.53 17.24 -4.90
N ASN A 91 13.43 17.92 -4.52
CA ASN A 91 13.07 19.22 -5.06
C ASN A 91 13.48 20.41 -4.16
N GLY A 92 14.26 20.19 -3.11
CA GLY A 92 14.72 21.22 -2.19
C GLY A 92 13.60 21.92 -1.40
N LEU A 93 12.47 21.22 -1.22
CA LEU A 93 11.30 21.74 -0.50
C LEU A 93 11.33 21.43 1.01
N ALA A 94 12.24 20.57 1.45
CA ALA A 94 12.45 20.24 2.84
C ALA A 94 13.92 19.91 3.10
N GLU A 95 14.43 20.42 4.22
CA GLU A 95 15.77 20.15 4.73
C GLU A 95 15.65 19.34 6.03
N ILE A 96 15.23 18.08 5.91
CA ILE A 96 15.17 17.13 7.03
C ILE A 96 15.84 15.82 6.63
N ASN A 97 16.34 15.08 7.62
CA ASN A 97 16.92 13.77 7.40
C ASN A 97 15.92 12.64 7.67
N SER A 98 16.28 11.41 7.31
CA SER A 98 15.43 10.23 7.51
C SER A 98 15.11 9.97 8.98
N ASP A 99 16.03 10.26 9.91
CA ASP A 99 15.81 10.06 11.35
C ASP A 99 14.64 10.91 11.86
N GLN A 100 14.55 12.16 11.41
CA GLN A 100 13.43 13.04 11.76
C GLN A 100 12.09 12.53 11.19
N VAL A 101 12.11 12.00 9.98
CA VAL A 101 10.91 11.42 9.33
C VAL A 101 10.47 10.14 10.07
N ILE A 102 11.43 9.32 10.51
CA ILE A 102 11.19 8.13 11.34
C ILE A 102 10.59 8.51 12.70
N GLU A 103 11.12 9.56 13.35
CA GLU A 103 10.58 10.06 14.61
C GLU A 103 9.13 10.57 14.44
N ASP A 104 8.87 11.36 13.41
CA ASP A 104 7.56 11.92 13.08
C ASP A 104 6.51 10.80 12.90
N ILE A 105 6.79 9.79 12.06
CA ILE A 105 5.84 8.71 11.80
C ILE A 105 5.61 7.83 13.02
N SER A 106 6.64 7.63 13.84
CA SER A 106 6.60 6.79 15.03
C SER A 106 5.97 7.46 16.26
N ALA A 107 5.51 8.72 16.13
CA ALA A 107 4.81 9.44 17.18
C ALA A 107 3.49 8.72 17.55
N ASP A 108 3.12 8.79 18.83
CA ASP A 108 1.91 8.17 19.37
C ASP A 108 0.64 8.76 18.76
N LYS A 109 -0.16 7.93 18.11
CA LYS A 109 -1.45 8.28 17.51
C LYS A 109 -2.65 7.69 18.29
N LEU A 110 -2.38 6.81 19.27
CA LEU A 110 -3.44 6.13 20.02
C LEU A 110 -4.06 7.04 21.08
N ASN A 111 -3.25 7.79 21.84
CA ASN A 111 -3.73 8.62 22.94
C ASN A 111 -4.75 9.69 22.50
N PRO A 112 -4.57 10.44 21.41
CA PRO A 112 -5.59 11.37 20.90
C PRO A 112 -6.89 10.67 20.49
N VAL A 113 -6.78 9.48 19.90
CA VAL A 113 -7.93 8.66 19.47
C VAL A 113 -8.70 8.17 20.70
N ALA A 114 -8.00 7.62 21.70
CA ALA A 114 -8.61 7.15 22.95
C ALA A 114 -9.27 8.28 23.73
N ALA A 115 -8.61 9.43 23.85
CA ALA A 115 -9.20 10.62 24.51
C ALA A 115 -10.48 11.08 23.79
N THR A 116 -10.49 11.09 22.46
CA THR A 116 -11.67 11.46 21.67
C THR A 116 -12.78 10.42 21.82
N ALA A 117 -12.47 9.13 21.85
CA ALA A 117 -13.45 8.08 22.07
C ALA A 117 -14.19 8.26 23.40
N VAL A 118 -13.44 8.55 24.48
CA VAL A 118 -14.02 8.73 25.82
C VAL A 118 -14.77 10.05 25.95
N LEU A 119 -14.21 11.16 25.46
CA LEU A 119 -14.73 12.50 25.68
C LEU A 119 -15.79 12.92 24.66
N HIS A 120 -15.67 12.52 23.41
CA HIS A 120 -16.52 12.97 22.32
C HIS A 120 -17.51 11.91 21.85
N ASP A 121 -17.08 10.70 21.56
CA ASP A 121 -17.96 9.67 20.98
C ASP A 121 -19.03 9.22 21.98
N LEU A 122 -18.72 9.22 23.30
CA LEU A 122 -19.67 8.87 24.35
C LEU A 122 -20.60 10.05 24.75
N PHE A 123 -20.12 11.30 24.71
CA PHE A 123 -20.85 12.44 25.26
C PHE A 123 -21.27 13.50 24.27
N PHE A 124 -20.59 13.64 23.10
CA PHE A 124 -20.80 14.76 22.18
C PHE A 124 -20.86 14.34 20.69
N ARG A 125 -21.70 13.36 20.37
CA ARG A 125 -21.82 12.73 19.03
C ARG A 125 -22.10 13.65 17.83
N PHE A 126 -22.18 14.99 17.94
CA PHE A 126 -22.83 15.83 16.93
C PHE A 126 -22.02 17.00 16.37
N LYS A 127 -20.73 17.10 16.66
CA LYS A 127 -19.93 18.16 16.02
C LYS A 127 -19.61 17.76 14.57
N LYS A 128 -20.07 18.60 13.63
CA LYS A 128 -19.77 18.45 12.21
C LYS A 128 -18.80 19.55 11.75
N PHE A 129 -18.07 19.29 10.67
CA PHE A 129 -17.31 20.27 9.93
C PHE A 129 -17.64 20.17 8.45
N LYS A 130 -17.43 21.25 7.71
CA LYS A 130 -17.65 21.32 6.29
C LYS A 130 -16.32 21.13 5.56
N TYR A 131 -16.28 20.25 4.55
CA TYR A 131 -15.18 20.10 3.63
C TYR A 131 -15.74 19.97 2.20
N GLY A 132 -15.33 20.87 1.30
CA GLY A 132 -15.99 21.01 0.00
C GLY A 132 -17.47 21.34 0.15
N SER A 133 -18.33 20.61 -0.56
CA SER A 133 -19.80 20.72 -0.47
C SER A 133 -20.43 19.85 0.63
N HIS A 134 -19.66 19.00 1.31
CA HIS A 134 -20.13 17.98 2.23
C HIS A 134 -19.88 18.30 3.70
N TYR A 135 -20.68 17.65 4.60
CA TYR A 135 -20.52 17.74 6.05
C TYR A 135 -20.07 16.39 6.62
N TYR A 136 -19.05 16.43 7.44
CA TYR A 136 -18.44 15.26 8.10
C TYR A 136 -18.50 15.37 9.61
N THR A 137 -18.54 14.23 10.29
CA THR A 137 -18.57 14.16 11.76
C THR A 137 -17.15 14.28 12.32
N LYS A 138 -16.98 15.07 13.38
CA LYS A 138 -15.75 15.12 14.18
C LYS A 138 -15.74 13.98 15.18
N ASP A 139 -15.38 12.81 14.75
CA ASP A 139 -15.21 11.60 15.56
C ASP A 139 -13.73 11.31 15.85
N ARG A 140 -13.45 10.16 16.44
CA ARG A 140 -12.08 9.69 16.69
C ARG A 140 -11.26 9.48 15.40
N GLY A 141 -11.91 9.21 14.25
CA GLY A 141 -11.26 9.16 12.94
C GLY A 141 -10.76 10.53 12.52
N TYR A 142 -11.54 11.59 12.73
CA TYR A 142 -11.09 12.96 12.53
C TYR A 142 -9.92 13.34 13.44
N ALA A 143 -9.95 12.93 14.71
CA ALA A 143 -8.84 13.17 15.64
C ALA A 143 -7.54 12.49 15.18
N PHE A 144 -7.66 11.27 14.60
CA PHE A 144 -6.54 10.56 13.99
C PHE A 144 -5.98 11.32 12.78
N GLU A 145 -6.84 11.78 11.85
CA GLU A 145 -6.40 12.59 10.70
C GLU A 145 -5.67 13.86 11.13
N GLN A 146 -6.17 14.57 12.13
CA GLN A 146 -5.52 15.78 12.64
C GLN A 146 -4.16 15.48 13.27
N LYS A 147 -4.06 14.39 14.05
CA LYS A 147 -2.79 13.96 14.63
C LYS A 147 -1.80 13.52 13.55
N LEU A 148 -2.26 12.72 12.58
CA LEU A 148 -1.44 12.31 11.44
C LEU A 148 -0.92 13.52 10.66
N ASN A 149 -1.78 14.50 10.39
CA ASN A 149 -1.40 15.73 9.72
C ASN A 149 -0.31 16.49 10.48
N ALA A 150 -0.48 16.65 11.80
CA ALA A 150 0.51 17.31 12.64
C ALA A 150 1.85 16.56 12.66
N ASP A 151 1.81 15.24 12.84
CA ASP A 151 3.01 14.38 12.88
C ASP A 151 3.75 14.35 11.54
N THR A 152 3.03 14.48 10.41
CA THR A 152 3.61 14.50 9.06
C THR A 152 3.86 15.94 8.55
N ARG A 153 3.99 16.91 9.45
CA ARG A 153 4.33 18.32 9.15
C ARG A 153 3.35 19.00 8.18
N GLY A 154 2.11 18.50 8.09
CA GLY A 154 1.13 18.98 7.11
C GLY A 154 1.40 18.54 5.67
N TRP A 155 2.36 17.67 5.43
CA TRP A 155 2.74 17.29 4.07
C TRP A 155 1.69 16.42 3.36
N LEU A 156 0.89 15.67 4.14
CA LEU A 156 -0.20 14.86 3.63
C LEU A 156 -1.53 15.63 3.52
N ASP A 157 -1.58 16.90 3.92
CA ASP A 157 -2.76 17.76 3.78
C ASP A 157 -2.91 18.27 2.34
N ARG A 158 -3.27 17.36 1.47
CA ARG A 158 -3.48 17.57 0.04
C ARG A 158 -4.80 16.94 -0.41
N ARG A 159 -5.28 17.35 -1.55
CA ARG A 159 -6.34 16.63 -2.27
C ARG A 159 -5.73 15.44 -3.02
N LEU A 160 -6.52 14.41 -3.23
CA LEU A 160 -6.09 13.26 -4.05
C LEU A 160 -5.64 13.73 -5.45
N SER A 161 -6.37 14.68 -6.05
CA SER A 161 -6.03 15.23 -7.37
C SER A 161 -4.70 15.99 -7.44
N ASP A 162 -4.18 16.50 -6.31
CA ASP A 162 -2.91 17.23 -6.30
C ASP A 162 -1.71 16.33 -6.63
N TYR A 163 -1.88 15.01 -6.48
CA TYR A 163 -0.89 14.01 -6.86
C TYR A 163 -0.94 13.62 -8.34
N ALA A 164 -2.03 13.92 -9.05
CA ALA A 164 -2.25 13.40 -10.39
C ALA A 164 -1.11 13.75 -11.37
N GLN A 165 -0.68 15.00 -11.40
CA GLN A 165 0.42 15.41 -12.27
C GLN A 165 1.80 14.96 -11.77
N LEU A 166 2.00 14.88 -10.45
CA LEU A 166 3.24 14.40 -9.85
C LEU A 166 3.49 12.93 -10.18
N GLU A 167 2.43 12.12 -10.10
CA GLU A 167 2.50 10.71 -10.48
C GLU A 167 2.66 10.54 -12.00
N LEU A 168 1.86 11.24 -12.81
CA LEU A 168 1.94 11.13 -14.27
C LEU A 168 3.32 11.50 -14.83
N ARG A 169 3.95 12.57 -14.30
CA ARG A 169 5.32 12.97 -14.67
C ARG A 169 6.40 12.12 -14.01
N ARG A 170 5.99 11.21 -13.16
CA ARG A 170 6.92 10.36 -12.41
C ARG A 170 7.84 11.13 -11.43
N ASP A 171 7.36 12.25 -10.92
CA ASP A 171 7.98 12.93 -9.78
C ASP A 171 7.70 12.16 -8.47
N MET A 172 6.63 11.36 -8.47
CA MET A 172 6.28 10.38 -7.43
C MET A 172 5.83 9.05 -8.06
N PRO A 173 6.03 7.88 -7.41
CA PRO A 173 5.43 6.62 -7.87
C PRO A 173 3.91 6.64 -7.75
N LEU A 174 3.23 5.88 -8.61
CA LEU A 174 1.79 5.65 -8.52
C LEU A 174 1.43 5.02 -7.18
N LEU A 175 0.39 5.52 -6.53
CA LEU A 175 -0.09 5.00 -5.25
C LEU A 175 -1.55 4.58 -5.35
N ILE A 176 -1.83 3.33 -4.94
CA ILE A 176 -3.17 2.75 -4.91
C ILE A 176 -3.58 2.45 -3.48
N LEU A 177 -4.71 2.99 -3.05
CA LEU A 177 -5.38 2.63 -1.81
C LEU A 177 -6.61 1.78 -2.16
N SER A 178 -6.90 0.78 -1.34
CA SER A 178 -8.00 -0.15 -1.62
C SER A 178 -8.83 -0.51 -0.38
N PRO A 179 -9.46 0.47 0.31
CA PRO A 179 -10.32 0.18 1.45
C PRO A 179 -11.46 -0.78 1.07
N THR A 180 -11.89 -1.57 2.04
CA THR A 180 -12.96 -2.57 1.86
C THR A 180 -14.32 -1.94 2.06
N ILE A 181 -15.23 -2.08 1.10
CA ILE A 181 -16.63 -1.65 1.23
C ILE A 181 -17.34 -2.61 2.20
N SER A 182 -17.86 -2.10 3.30
CA SER A 182 -18.50 -2.92 4.33
C SER A 182 -19.84 -3.52 3.88
N ASN A 183 -20.50 -2.87 2.92
CA ASN A 183 -21.82 -3.28 2.43
C ASN A 183 -21.80 -4.63 1.69
N ASP A 184 -20.71 -4.95 0.97
CA ASP A 184 -20.62 -6.13 0.11
C ASP A 184 -19.24 -6.78 0.00
N GLY A 185 -18.25 -6.23 0.71
CA GLY A 185 -16.88 -6.79 0.75
C GLY A 185 -16.02 -6.51 -0.48
N ARG A 186 -16.49 -5.69 -1.45
CA ARG A 186 -15.68 -5.27 -2.60
C ARG A 186 -14.60 -4.28 -2.19
N LYS A 187 -13.55 -4.15 -3.00
CA LYS A 187 -12.52 -3.13 -2.81
C LYS A 187 -12.94 -1.83 -3.51
N LEU A 188 -12.73 -0.71 -2.84
CA LEU A 188 -12.85 0.62 -3.43
C LEU A 188 -11.45 1.08 -3.85
N ILE A 189 -11.15 1.08 -5.15
CA ILE A 189 -9.84 1.46 -5.67
C ILE A 189 -9.76 2.98 -5.72
N VAL A 190 -8.90 3.55 -4.88
CA VAL A 190 -8.69 5.00 -4.75
C VAL A 190 -7.30 5.33 -5.27
N SER A 191 -7.25 6.12 -6.34
CA SER A 191 -6.02 6.60 -6.97
C SER A 191 -6.20 8.02 -7.49
N SER A 192 -5.11 8.77 -7.59
CA SER A 192 -5.10 10.07 -8.30
C SER A 192 -5.19 9.88 -9.82
N GLN A 193 -4.81 8.70 -10.32
CA GLN A 193 -4.85 8.34 -11.74
C GLN A 193 -6.16 7.61 -12.09
N PRO A 194 -6.61 7.66 -13.35
CA PRO A 194 -7.70 6.82 -13.83
C PRO A 194 -7.21 5.37 -13.94
N VAL A 195 -7.85 4.47 -13.18
CA VAL A 195 -7.40 3.07 -13.02
C VAL A 195 -8.53 2.06 -13.17
N SER A 196 -9.55 2.36 -13.99
CA SER A 196 -10.70 1.47 -14.18
C SER A 196 -10.34 0.07 -14.69
N TYR A 197 -9.19 -0.08 -15.35
CA TYR A 197 -8.66 -1.38 -15.75
C TYR A 197 -8.40 -2.32 -14.55
N LEU A 198 -8.12 -1.79 -13.35
CA LEU A 198 -7.99 -2.60 -12.13
C LEU A 198 -9.34 -3.13 -11.63
N CYS A 199 -10.45 -2.60 -12.15
CA CYS A 199 -11.81 -2.97 -11.80
C CYS A 199 -12.52 -3.74 -12.92
N HIS A 200 -11.86 -3.94 -14.05
CA HIS A 200 -12.42 -4.64 -15.20
C HIS A 200 -12.31 -6.15 -15.01
N ASN A 201 -13.41 -6.85 -15.29
CA ASN A 201 -13.46 -8.30 -15.38
C ASN A 201 -13.80 -8.69 -16.81
N ASN A 202 -13.00 -9.56 -17.40
CA ASN A 202 -13.20 -10.05 -18.77
C ASN A 202 -14.44 -10.97 -18.90
N ASP A 203 -15.00 -11.48 -17.78
CA ASP A 203 -16.22 -12.26 -17.77
C ASP A 203 -17.44 -11.38 -17.41
N PRO A 204 -18.32 -11.04 -18.35
CA PRO A 204 -19.48 -10.20 -18.10
C PRO A 204 -20.51 -10.85 -17.14
N ASN A 205 -20.38 -12.15 -16.86
CA ASN A 205 -21.28 -12.85 -15.94
C ASN A 205 -20.76 -12.84 -14.49
N GLN A 206 -19.56 -12.35 -14.24
CA GLN A 206 -19.00 -12.21 -12.90
C GLN A 206 -19.11 -10.78 -12.42
N LEU A 207 -19.45 -10.61 -11.14
CA LEU A 207 -19.44 -9.31 -10.50
C LEU A 207 -17.99 -8.82 -10.35
N ASN A 208 -17.76 -7.55 -10.67
CA ASN A 208 -16.48 -6.93 -10.44
C ASN A 208 -16.18 -6.89 -8.93
N GLU A 209 -15.04 -7.44 -8.53
CA GLU A 209 -14.59 -7.41 -7.14
C GLU A 209 -14.10 -6.03 -6.69
N ASN A 210 -13.83 -5.15 -7.63
CA ASN A 210 -13.30 -3.81 -7.41
C ASN A 210 -14.24 -2.75 -7.98
N ILE A 211 -14.29 -1.61 -7.30
CA ILE A 211 -14.99 -0.40 -7.75
C ILE A 211 -13.99 0.74 -7.84
N GLU A 212 -13.93 1.42 -8.96
CA GLU A 212 -13.08 2.60 -9.13
C GLU A 212 -13.76 3.83 -8.49
N PHE A 213 -13.07 4.47 -7.55
CA PHE A 213 -13.58 5.56 -6.73
C PHE A 213 -14.04 6.76 -7.55
N ARG A 214 -13.21 7.30 -8.43
CA ARG A 214 -13.50 8.53 -9.17
C ARG A 214 -14.72 8.39 -10.07
N ARG A 215 -14.96 7.20 -10.62
CA ARG A 215 -16.11 6.93 -11.47
C ARG A 215 -17.37 6.67 -10.67
N PHE A 216 -17.26 5.92 -9.58
CA PHE A 216 -18.38 5.66 -8.70
C PHE A 216 -18.90 6.96 -8.07
N PHE A 217 -17.99 7.86 -7.67
CA PHE A 217 -18.31 9.15 -7.06
C PHE A 217 -18.28 10.32 -8.05
N LYS A 218 -18.38 10.11 -9.36
CA LYS A 218 -18.27 11.18 -10.38
C LYS A 218 -19.16 12.39 -10.14
N ASN A 219 -20.30 12.20 -9.48
CA ASN A 219 -21.26 13.28 -9.15
C ASN A 219 -21.03 13.91 -7.77
N ASN A 220 -19.99 13.47 -7.03
CA ASN A 220 -19.70 13.88 -5.65
C ASN A 220 -18.33 14.52 -5.50
N GLU A 221 -17.83 15.18 -6.53
CA GLU A 221 -16.53 15.87 -6.53
C GLU A 221 -15.34 14.96 -6.07
N PRO A 222 -15.12 13.79 -6.72
CA PRO A 222 -14.13 12.81 -6.25
C PRO A 222 -12.71 13.37 -6.20
N ASP A 223 -12.37 14.31 -7.05
CA ASP A 223 -11.06 14.96 -7.12
C ASP A 223 -10.77 15.85 -5.88
N SER A 224 -11.80 16.23 -5.14
CA SER A 224 -11.67 17.01 -3.91
C SER A 224 -11.44 16.15 -2.65
N LEU A 225 -11.39 14.81 -2.76
CA LEU A 225 -11.13 13.94 -1.63
C LEU A 225 -9.83 14.31 -0.94
N SER A 226 -9.88 14.54 0.39
CA SER A 226 -8.68 14.72 1.21
C SER A 226 -7.84 13.44 1.21
N PHE A 227 -6.54 13.56 0.95
CA PHE A 227 -5.64 12.42 0.97
C PHE A 227 -5.49 11.82 2.39
N LEU A 228 -5.52 12.65 3.42
CA LEU A 228 -5.59 12.18 4.82
C LEU A 228 -6.82 11.30 5.07
N SER A 229 -7.98 11.70 4.55
CA SER A 229 -9.21 10.90 4.65
C SER A 229 -9.11 9.62 3.82
N ALA A 230 -8.50 9.65 2.65
CA ALA A 230 -8.25 8.44 1.85
C ALA A 230 -7.35 7.44 2.58
N LEU A 231 -6.28 7.92 3.23
CA LEU A 231 -5.39 7.10 4.07
C LEU A 231 -6.14 6.54 5.28
N ARG A 232 -6.94 7.37 5.97
CA ARG A 232 -7.77 6.90 7.08
C ARG A 232 -8.76 5.82 6.65
N MET A 233 -9.43 6.01 5.51
CA MET A 233 -10.35 4.99 4.96
C MET A 233 -9.64 3.64 4.79
N SER A 234 -8.41 3.64 4.27
CA SER A 234 -7.59 2.45 4.10
C SER A 234 -7.05 1.87 5.41
N ALA A 235 -7.08 2.65 6.51
CA ALA A 235 -6.59 2.29 7.84
C ALA A 235 -7.70 2.25 8.91
N THR A 236 -8.96 2.13 8.49
CA THR A 236 -10.13 2.08 9.38
C THR A 236 -10.31 0.66 9.95
N PHE A 237 -9.44 0.30 10.89
CA PHE A 237 -9.52 -1.00 11.55
C PHE A 237 -10.75 -1.09 12.47
N PRO A 238 -11.58 -2.14 12.35
CA PRO A 238 -12.76 -2.33 13.18
C PRO A 238 -12.44 -2.22 14.68
N TYR A 239 -13.37 -1.68 15.46
CA TYR A 239 -13.28 -1.38 16.89
C TYR A 239 -12.35 -0.21 17.27
N VAL A 240 -11.26 0.04 16.55
CA VAL A 240 -10.38 1.19 16.80
C VAL A 240 -11.01 2.45 16.22
N PHE A 241 -11.46 2.37 14.97
CA PHE A 241 -12.13 3.47 14.28
C PHE A 241 -13.57 3.10 13.87
N PRO A 242 -14.48 4.09 13.83
CA PRO A 242 -15.76 3.89 13.19
C PRO A 242 -15.55 3.72 11.67
N ALA A 243 -16.40 2.93 11.00
CA ALA A 243 -16.40 2.85 9.56
C ALA A 243 -16.45 4.26 8.94
N ALA A 244 -15.68 4.47 7.89
CA ALA A 244 -15.71 5.76 7.21
C ALA A 244 -16.90 5.80 6.24
N SER A 245 -17.82 6.71 6.50
CA SER A 245 -19.02 6.88 5.67
C SER A 245 -18.73 7.85 4.53
N LEU A 246 -19.05 7.43 3.31
CA LEU A 246 -18.95 8.25 2.10
C LEU A 246 -20.28 8.92 1.78
N PRO A 247 -20.29 10.12 1.17
CA PRO A 247 -21.46 10.96 1.00
C PRO A 247 -22.37 10.47 -0.14
N THR A 248 -22.93 9.27 -0.01
CA THR A 248 -23.89 8.67 -0.96
C THR A 248 -25.22 8.36 -0.28
N ASN A 249 -26.25 8.07 -1.07
CA ASN A 249 -27.55 7.62 -0.61
C ASN A 249 -27.98 6.36 -1.39
N PRO A 250 -28.01 5.15 -0.79
CA PRO A 250 -27.61 4.87 0.61
C PRO A 250 -26.13 5.13 0.86
N SER A 251 -25.77 5.35 2.14
CA SER A 251 -24.38 5.58 2.53
C SER A 251 -23.52 4.35 2.24
N VAL A 252 -22.41 4.56 1.56
CA VAL A 252 -21.34 3.56 1.42
C VAL A 252 -20.38 3.73 2.59
N GLU A 253 -20.13 2.64 3.28
CA GLU A 253 -19.18 2.60 4.39
C GLU A 253 -17.97 1.77 4.00
N VAL A 254 -16.80 2.22 4.44
CA VAL A 254 -15.54 1.52 4.17
C VAL A 254 -14.78 1.20 5.46
N LEU A 255 -14.08 0.09 5.40
CA LEU A 255 -13.22 -0.47 6.43
C LEU A 255 -11.79 -0.61 5.92
N ASP A 256 -10.90 -1.04 6.79
CA ASP A 256 -9.49 -1.27 6.51
C ASP A 256 -9.27 -2.14 5.26
N ALA A 257 -8.31 -1.76 4.45
CA ALA A 257 -7.95 -2.47 3.22
C ALA A 257 -7.44 -3.89 3.51
N GLY A 258 -6.78 -4.10 4.66
CA GLY A 258 -6.22 -5.39 5.09
C GLY A 258 -7.27 -6.48 5.28
N ILE A 259 -8.54 -6.14 5.43
CA ILE A 259 -9.63 -7.12 5.52
C ILE A 259 -9.76 -7.91 4.21
N ARG A 260 -9.54 -7.27 3.06
CA ARG A 260 -9.73 -7.87 1.75
C ARG A 260 -8.44 -8.23 1.02
N ASP A 261 -7.41 -7.38 1.14
CA ASP A 261 -6.13 -7.52 0.44
C ASP A 261 -5.02 -6.84 1.23
N ASN A 262 -4.46 -7.55 2.19
CA ASN A 262 -3.52 -6.98 3.16
C ASN A 262 -2.25 -6.39 2.53
N TYR A 263 -1.81 -6.95 1.41
CA TYR A 263 -0.60 -6.48 0.71
C TYR A 263 -0.91 -5.66 -0.55
N GLY A 264 -2.16 -5.54 -0.95
CA GLY A 264 -2.51 -4.94 -2.23
C GLY A 264 -2.05 -5.75 -3.45
N MET A 265 -1.61 -6.98 -3.25
CA MET A 265 -0.98 -7.80 -4.28
C MET A 265 -1.92 -8.10 -5.44
N SER A 266 -3.23 -8.26 -5.19
CA SER A 266 -4.17 -8.52 -6.27
C SER A 266 -4.26 -7.34 -7.25
N ASN A 267 -4.16 -6.09 -6.77
CA ASN A 267 -4.11 -4.92 -7.64
C ASN A 267 -2.79 -4.86 -8.42
N THR A 268 -1.67 -5.23 -7.79
CA THR A 268 -0.36 -5.33 -8.45
C THR A 268 -0.38 -6.35 -9.57
N LEU A 269 -0.88 -7.56 -9.31
CA LEU A 269 -0.97 -8.61 -10.33
C LEU A 269 -1.94 -8.24 -11.46
N ASN A 270 -3.07 -7.58 -11.16
CA ASN A 270 -3.98 -7.06 -12.17
C ASN A 270 -3.31 -5.99 -13.04
N PHE A 271 -2.56 -5.07 -12.44
CA PHE A 271 -1.78 -4.08 -13.20
C PHE A 271 -0.79 -4.76 -14.15
N ILE A 272 0.00 -5.71 -13.65
CA ILE A 272 0.95 -6.48 -14.46
C ILE A 272 0.23 -7.22 -15.58
N TYR A 273 -0.92 -7.83 -15.31
CA TYR A 273 -1.72 -8.54 -16.30
C TYR A 273 -2.19 -7.63 -17.45
N PHE A 274 -2.73 -6.44 -17.13
CA PHE A 274 -3.18 -5.50 -18.14
C PHE A 274 -2.03 -4.96 -19.00
N PHE A 275 -0.90 -4.68 -18.39
CA PHE A 275 0.26 -4.10 -19.09
C PHE A 275 1.34 -5.13 -19.44
N ARG A 276 1.06 -6.44 -19.38
CA ARG A 276 2.04 -7.52 -19.56
C ARG A 276 2.81 -7.42 -20.87
N GLU A 277 2.14 -7.12 -21.98
CA GLU A 277 2.77 -7.01 -23.29
C GLU A 277 3.76 -5.84 -23.37
N TRP A 278 3.38 -4.72 -22.72
CA TRP A 278 4.25 -3.57 -22.65
C TRP A 278 5.45 -3.84 -21.74
N LEU A 279 5.20 -4.42 -20.57
CA LEU A 279 6.24 -4.77 -19.59
C LEU A 279 7.26 -5.75 -20.19
N LEU A 280 6.81 -6.81 -20.86
CA LEU A 280 7.68 -7.78 -21.52
C LEU A 280 8.63 -7.14 -22.55
N ARG A 281 8.14 -6.16 -23.32
CA ARG A 281 8.94 -5.50 -24.34
C ARG A 281 9.89 -4.43 -23.79
N ASN A 282 9.51 -3.79 -22.69
CA ASN A 282 10.15 -2.56 -22.22
C ASN A 282 10.89 -2.70 -20.89
N THR A 283 10.87 -3.86 -20.26
CA THR A 283 11.59 -4.12 -19.01
C THR A 283 12.47 -5.36 -19.13
N SER A 284 13.49 -5.47 -18.28
CA SER A 284 14.33 -6.66 -18.18
C SER A 284 13.73 -7.71 -17.24
N GLY A 285 12.77 -7.34 -16.39
CA GLY A 285 12.08 -8.20 -15.44
C GLY A 285 11.23 -7.39 -14.47
N ILE A 286 10.54 -8.10 -13.60
CA ILE A 286 9.67 -7.56 -12.56
C ILE A 286 10.19 -8.00 -11.19
N VAL A 287 10.30 -7.06 -10.24
CA VAL A 287 10.52 -7.34 -8.83
C VAL A 287 9.24 -6.99 -8.05
N LEU A 288 8.66 -8.00 -7.40
CA LEU A 288 7.61 -7.83 -6.40
C LEU A 288 8.29 -7.68 -5.04
N LEU A 289 8.46 -6.43 -4.63
CA LEU A 289 9.03 -6.10 -3.33
C LEU A 289 7.93 -6.12 -2.28
N GLN A 290 8.01 -7.02 -1.32
CA GLN A 290 7.01 -7.23 -0.30
C GLN A 290 7.55 -6.89 1.09
N ILE A 291 6.91 -5.94 1.75
CA ILE A 291 7.18 -5.67 3.16
C ILE A 291 6.37 -6.66 3.99
N ARG A 292 7.00 -7.33 4.96
CA ARG A 292 6.32 -8.29 5.84
C ARG A 292 6.53 -7.91 7.30
N ASP A 293 5.47 -7.97 8.05
CA ASP A 293 5.48 -7.69 9.49
C ASP A 293 5.65 -8.96 10.34
N GLN A 294 5.76 -10.13 9.69
CA GLN A 294 6.04 -11.43 10.32
C GLN A 294 6.57 -12.45 9.30
N GLU A 295 7.22 -13.48 9.81
CA GLU A 295 7.58 -14.65 9.02
C GLU A 295 6.34 -15.48 8.64
N LYS A 296 6.41 -16.20 7.51
CA LYS A 296 5.29 -17.04 7.00
C LYS A 296 5.02 -18.27 7.85
N PHE A 297 6.02 -18.76 8.56
CA PHE A 297 5.94 -20.00 9.32
C PHE A 297 5.96 -19.69 10.81
N ILE A 298 4.81 -19.88 11.47
CA ILE A 298 4.71 -19.86 12.92
C ILE A 298 4.61 -21.32 13.37
N ASP A 299 5.51 -21.75 14.24
CA ASP A 299 5.41 -23.05 14.90
C ASP A 299 4.07 -23.19 15.62
N LEU A 300 3.37 -24.29 15.40
CA LEU A 300 2.12 -24.60 16.08
C LEU A 300 2.39 -24.75 17.58
N LYS A 301 2.16 -23.67 18.34
CA LYS A 301 2.30 -23.70 19.80
C LYS A 301 0.97 -24.05 20.45
N ALA A 302 1.05 -24.91 21.45
CA ALA A 302 -0.09 -25.17 22.33
C ALA A 302 -0.51 -23.88 23.05
N SER A 303 -1.78 -23.51 22.98
CA SER A 303 -2.32 -22.32 23.64
C SER A 303 -2.11 -22.41 25.15
N GLN A 304 -1.39 -21.46 25.74
CA GLN A 304 -1.36 -21.28 27.19
C GLN A 304 -2.75 -20.81 27.67
N TYR A 305 -3.11 -21.16 28.90
CA TYR A 305 -4.42 -20.84 29.46
C TYR A 305 -4.70 -19.34 29.42
N PRO A 306 -5.74 -18.87 28.69
CA PRO A 306 -6.00 -17.44 28.50
C PRO A 306 -6.58 -16.80 29.76
N SER A 307 -6.21 -15.55 30.06
CA SER A 307 -6.84 -14.71 31.07
C SER A 307 -8.31 -14.40 30.72
N LEU A 308 -9.12 -13.91 31.68
CA LEU A 308 -10.52 -13.53 31.40
C LEU A 308 -10.61 -12.41 30.32
N ALA A 309 -9.69 -11.46 30.33
CA ALA A 309 -9.61 -10.41 29.30
C ALA A 309 -9.28 -11.01 27.92
N ASP A 310 -8.35 -11.96 27.87
CA ASP A 310 -7.98 -12.66 26.67
C ASP A 310 -9.16 -13.43 26.07
N ARG A 311 -10.01 -14.03 26.89
CA ARG A 311 -11.22 -14.76 26.41
C ARG A 311 -12.23 -13.87 25.69
N VAL A 312 -12.25 -12.57 25.96
CA VAL A 312 -13.14 -11.61 25.29
C VAL A 312 -12.49 -11.05 24.00
N THR A 313 -11.19 -10.81 24.03
CA THR A 313 -10.46 -10.19 22.90
C THR A 313 -9.83 -11.20 21.93
N GLN A 314 -9.42 -12.37 22.42
CA GLN A 314 -8.81 -13.44 21.62
C GLN A 314 -9.64 -13.87 20.39
N PRO A 315 -10.98 -14.05 20.47
CA PRO A 315 -11.74 -14.52 19.31
C PRO A 315 -11.60 -13.61 18.09
N PHE A 316 -11.55 -12.29 18.33
CA PHE A 316 -11.40 -11.30 17.25
C PHE A 316 -9.97 -11.24 16.72
N GLY A 317 -8.98 -11.28 17.60
CA GLY A 317 -7.57 -11.33 17.21
C GLY A 317 -7.25 -12.60 16.43
N THR A 318 -7.76 -13.76 16.89
CA THR A 318 -7.60 -15.05 16.20
C THR A 318 -8.30 -15.04 14.85
N PHE A 319 -9.52 -14.52 14.77
CA PHE A 319 -10.24 -14.41 13.50
C PHE A 319 -9.48 -13.53 12.49
N TYR A 320 -9.02 -12.36 12.93
CA TYR A 320 -8.25 -11.45 12.06
C TYR A 320 -6.95 -12.09 11.59
N ASN A 321 -6.17 -12.69 12.46
CA ASN A 321 -4.94 -13.39 12.10
C ASN A 321 -5.23 -14.55 11.12
N THR A 322 -6.30 -15.32 11.35
CA THR A 322 -6.70 -16.39 10.42
C THR A 322 -7.04 -15.83 9.04
N VAL A 323 -7.70 -14.68 8.94
CA VAL A 323 -7.98 -14.01 7.66
C VAL A 323 -6.69 -13.61 6.96
N LEU A 324 -5.71 -13.07 7.70
CA LEU A 324 -4.40 -12.71 7.15
C LEU A 324 -3.62 -13.94 6.66
N ASP A 325 -3.63 -15.03 7.42
CA ASP A 325 -2.97 -16.30 7.03
C ASP A 325 -3.59 -16.89 5.74
N ILE A 326 -4.92 -16.86 5.64
CA ILE A 326 -5.63 -17.29 4.41
C ILE A 326 -5.22 -16.40 3.22
N GLN A 327 -5.12 -15.10 3.42
CA GLN A 327 -4.67 -14.18 2.39
C GLN A 327 -3.23 -14.47 1.96
N ASP A 328 -2.33 -14.78 2.88
CA ASP A 328 -0.94 -15.16 2.58
C ASP A 328 -0.86 -16.40 1.68
N TYR A 329 -1.64 -17.45 1.98
CA TYR A 329 -1.70 -18.63 1.11
C TYR A 329 -2.25 -18.31 -0.29
N GLN A 330 -3.29 -17.48 -0.37
CA GLN A 330 -3.88 -17.06 -1.64
C GLN A 330 -2.90 -16.20 -2.45
N LEU A 331 -2.14 -15.35 -1.79
CA LEU A 331 -1.13 -14.51 -2.37
C LEU A 331 -0.01 -15.34 -3.01
N ASP A 332 0.56 -16.30 -2.28
CA ASP A 332 1.59 -17.19 -2.80
C ASP A 332 1.11 -18.01 -4.02
N ALA A 333 -0.15 -18.45 -3.97
CA ALA A 333 -0.76 -19.15 -5.10
C ALA A 333 -0.95 -18.22 -6.30
N SER A 334 -1.33 -16.97 -6.07
CA SER A 334 -1.54 -15.96 -7.12
C SER A 334 -0.23 -15.56 -7.77
N VAL A 335 0.82 -15.35 -6.98
CA VAL A 335 2.18 -15.04 -7.49
C VAL A 335 2.74 -16.20 -8.31
N ARG A 336 2.56 -17.45 -7.84
CA ARG A 336 2.96 -18.64 -8.64
C ARG A 336 2.25 -18.68 -9.98
N ARG A 337 0.92 -18.47 -10.00
CA ARG A 337 0.15 -18.41 -11.25
C ARG A 337 0.59 -17.24 -12.14
N ALA A 338 0.99 -16.11 -11.56
CA ALA A 338 1.51 -14.99 -12.33
C ALA A 338 2.76 -15.36 -13.11
N LYS A 339 3.65 -16.15 -12.51
CA LYS A 339 4.83 -16.68 -13.21
C LYS A 339 4.49 -17.64 -14.36
N ASP A 340 3.31 -18.29 -14.33
CA ASP A 340 2.86 -19.18 -15.39
C ASP A 340 2.33 -18.41 -16.63
N TRP A 341 1.64 -17.27 -16.42
CA TRP A 341 1.07 -16.50 -17.53
C TRP A 341 1.93 -15.31 -17.97
N TYR A 342 2.87 -14.85 -17.15
CA TYR A 342 3.82 -13.83 -17.52
C TYR A 342 5.09 -14.49 -18.08
N ASN A 343 5.32 -14.35 -19.37
CA ASN A 343 6.44 -15.00 -20.08
C ASN A 343 7.79 -14.30 -19.82
N GLY A 344 7.90 -13.45 -18.80
CA GLY A 344 9.13 -12.77 -18.38
C GLY A 344 9.52 -13.16 -16.95
N GLU A 345 10.64 -12.60 -16.49
CA GLU A 345 11.13 -12.86 -15.14
C GLU A 345 10.30 -12.10 -14.08
N ILE A 346 9.85 -12.80 -13.05
CA ILE A 346 9.26 -12.23 -11.84
C ILE A 346 10.04 -12.75 -10.63
N GLU A 347 10.69 -11.86 -9.91
CA GLU A 347 11.33 -12.16 -8.64
C GLU A 347 10.55 -11.55 -7.48
N VAL A 348 10.47 -12.26 -6.35
CA VAL A 348 9.85 -11.78 -5.11
C VAL A 348 10.93 -11.57 -4.08
N ILE A 349 11.02 -10.35 -3.55
CA ILE A 349 11.92 -10.01 -2.46
C ILE A 349 11.08 -9.57 -1.27
N GLU A 350 11.29 -10.21 -0.11
CA GLU A 350 10.52 -9.96 1.10
C GLU A 350 11.40 -9.33 2.17
N PHE A 351 11.10 -8.12 2.64
CA PHE A 351 11.74 -7.56 3.84
C PHE A 351 10.91 -7.92 5.06
N ILE A 352 11.49 -8.63 6.01
CA ILE A 352 10.79 -9.25 7.13
C ILE A 352 11.16 -8.56 8.43
N LEU A 353 10.15 -8.09 9.15
CA LEU A 353 10.31 -7.56 10.50
C LEU A 353 10.72 -8.69 11.46
N ASN A 354 11.84 -8.50 12.15
CA ASN A 354 12.30 -9.45 13.14
C ASN A 354 11.50 -9.30 14.45
N ARG A 355 10.49 -10.13 14.62
CA ARG A 355 9.72 -10.25 15.85
C ARG A 355 9.61 -11.70 16.27
N THR A 356 9.69 -11.95 17.57
CA THR A 356 9.53 -13.28 18.16
C THR A 356 8.44 -13.24 19.22
N ASP A 357 7.96 -14.41 19.63
CA ASP A 357 6.98 -14.50 20.73
C ASP A 357 7.59 -14.05 22.07
N GLU A 358 8.90 -14.14 22.25
CA GLU A 358 9.60 -13.66 23.45
C GLU A 358 9.72 -12.13 23.45
N ASN A 359 9.78 -11.51 22.25
CA ASN A 359 9.86 -10.08 22.06
C ASN A 359 8.79 -9.60 21.07
N PRO A 360 7.51 -9.63 21.45
CA PRO A 360 6.42 -9.20 20.59
C PRO A 360 6.46 -7.69 20.36
N ILE A 361 6.06 -7.28 19.16
CA ILE A 361 5.82 -5.87 18.80
C ILE A 361 4.31 -5.69 18.64
N SER A 362 3.76 -4.73 19.35
CA SER A 362 2.31 -4.50 19.43
C SER A 362 1.69 -4.16 18.07
N LEU A 363 0.53 -4.74 17.80
CA LEU A 363 -0.38 -4.28 16.73
C LEU A 363 -1.18 -3.09 17.27
N SER A 364 -0.64 -1.89 17.19
CA SER A 364 -1.19 -0.70 17.83
C SER A 364 -0.83 0.58 17.07
N TRP A 365 -1.49 1.68 17.44
CA TRP A 365 -1.11 3.04 17.04
C TRP A 365 -0.22 3.74 18.07
N HIS A 366 0.34 2.96 18.98
CA HIS A 366 1.36 3.35 19.96
C HIS A 366 2.46 2.28 19.98
N LEU A 367 3.71 2.71 20.00
CA LEU A 367 4.89 1.85 20.16
C LEU A 367 5.74 2.36 21.33
N THR A 368 6.20 1.44 22.16
CA THR A 368 7.20 1.75 23.19
C THR A 368 8.58 2.01 22.55
N SER A 369 9.47 2.66 23.29
CA SER A 369 10.85 2.90 22.80
C SER A 369 11.57 1.58 22.47
N ARG A 370 11.34 0.50 23.26
CA ARG A 370 11.88 -0.83 22.97
C ARG A 370 11.41 -1.36 21.62
N GLU A 371 10.11 -1.30 21.36
CA GLU A 371 9.52 -1.79 20.11
C GLU A 371 10.02 -0.99 18.91
N LYS A 372 10.16 0.33 19.04
CA LYS A 372 10.74 1.18 18.00
C LYS A 372 12.17 0.76 17.67
N ASN A 373 13.02 0.59 18.68
CA ASN A 373 14.40 0.16 18.48
C ASN A 373 14.47 -1.22 17.83
N GLN A 374 13.63 -2.17 18.24
CA GLN A 374 13.56 -3.49 17.63
C GLN A 374 13.18 -3.42 16.14
N ILE A 375 12.26 -2.54 15.76
CA ILE A 375 11.92 -2.31 14.34
C ILE A 375 13.11 -1.73 13.59
N LEU A 376 13.79 -0.71 14.15
CA LEU A 376 14.97 -0.09 13.54
C LEU A 376 16.12 -1.10 13.36
N GLU A 377 16.35 -1.97 14.34
CA GLU A 377 17.39 -3.00 14.29
C GLU A 377 17.07 -4.11 13.27
N SER A 378 15.80 -4.30 12.91
CA SER A 378 15.39 -5.37 11.99
C SER A 378 15.99 -5.23 10.58
N VAL A 379 16.37 -4.02 10.16
CA VAL A 379 17.08 -3.83 8.88
C VAL A 379 18.47 -4.46 8.88
N ASN A 380 19.10 -4.58 10.04
CA ASN A 380 20.47 -5.08 10.19
C ASN A 380 20.54 -6.61 10.33
N THR A 381 19.43 -7.32 10.25
CA THR A 381 19.46 -8.78 10.24
C THR A 381 20.15 -9.29 8.97
N ASN A 382 20.96 -10.35 9.07
CA ASN A 382 21.63 -10.94 7.92
C ASN A 382 20.66 -11.23 6.77
N ALA A 383 19.48 -11.79 7.10
CA ALA A 383 18.47 -12.12 6.12
C ALA A 383 17.92 -10.88 5.36
N ASN A 384 17.78 -9.73 6.00
CA ASN A 384 17.37 -8.50 5.31
C ASN A 384 18.54 -7.88 4.54
N GLN A 385 19.76 -7.95 5.06
CA GLN A 385 20.95 -7.49 4.35
C GLN A 385 21.17 -8.26 3.05
N ASP A 386 21.11 -9.60 3.09
CA ASP A 386 21.19 -10.45 1.89
C ASP A 386 20.14 -10.07 0.83
N ARG A 387 18.92 -9.67 1.28
CA ARG A 387 17.83 -9.24 0.39
C ARG A 387 18.06 -7.84 -0.18
N PHE A 388 18.65 -6.92 0.58
CA PHE A 388 19.05 -5.62 0.05
C PHE A 388 20.16 -5.77 -0.99
N GLU A 389 21.14 -6.62 -0.73
CA GLU A 389 22.21 -6.94 -1.70
C GLU A 389 21.60 -7.57 -2.96
N ARG A 390 20.69 -8.54 -2.80
CA ARG A 390 20.00 -9.16 -3.94
C ARG A 390 19.22 -8.16 -4.78
N LEU A 391 18.53 -7.21 -4.15
CA LEU A 391 17.83 -6.14 -4.85
C LEU A 391 18.81 -5.25 -5.63
N ALA A 392 19.94 -4.91 -5.01
CA ALA A 392 20.97 -4.10 -5.65
C ALA A 392 21.59 -4.81 -6.88
N GLU A 393 21.84 -6.12 -6.79
CA GLU A 393 22.30 -6.92 -7.95
C GLU A 393 21.31 -6.94 -9.11
N LEU A 394 19.99 -7.02 -8.81
CA LEU A 394 18.95 -7.03 -9.85
C LEU A 394 18.82 -5.67 -10.54
N LEU A 395 18.94 -4.59 -9.78
CA LEU A 395 18.85 -3.24 -10.34
C LEU A 395 20.13 -2.79 -11.03
N ASN A 396 21.29 -3.27 -10.57
CA ASN A 396 22.60 -2.93 -11.11
C ASN A 396 23.40 -4.21 -11.41
N PRO A 397 23.04 -5.00 -12.43
CA PRO A 397 23.78 -6.22 -12.72
C PRO A 397 25.24 -5.90 -13.08
N PRO A 398 26.22 -6.68 -12.55
CA PRO A 398 27.61 -6.47 -12.87
C PRO A 398 27.83 -6.48 -14.38
N SER A 399 28.57 -5.49 -14.89
CA SER A 399 28.89 -5.35 -16.29
C SER A 399 29.62 -6.61 -16.82
N GLY A 400 28.88 -7.49 -17.51
CA GLY A 400 29.41 -8.76 -18.04
C GLY A 400 28.36 -9.86 -18.28
N PHE A 401 27.16 -9.73 -17.74
CA PHE A 401 26.06 -10.66 -18.06
C PHE A 401 25.26 -10.16 -19.26
N THR A 402 25.66 -10.61 -20.44
CA THR A 402 24.82 -10.50 -21.64
C THR A 402 23.66 -11.50 -21.47
N GLN A 403 22.43 -11.02 -21.40
CA GLN A 403 21.22 -11.86 -21.40
C GLN A 403 21.27 -12.81 -22.60
N MET A 404 21.01 -14.09 -22.36
CA MET A 404 20.79 -15.06 -23.43
C MET A 404 19.59 -14.62 -24.26
N ASP A 405 19.82 -14.32 -25.53
CA ASP A 405 18.78 -14.08 -26.54
C ASP A 405 17.87 -15.31 -26.66
N THR A 406 16.70 -15.25 -26.05
CA THR A 406 15.61 -16.19 -26.36
C THR A 406 14.82 -15.68 -27.57
N THR A 407 15.45 -15.67 -28.74
CA THR A 407 14.72 -15.58 -30.00
C THR A 407 14.13 -16.93 -30.36
N SER A 408 12.94 -17.26 -29.90
CA SER A 408 12.08 -18.24 -30.53
C SER A 408 10.91 -17.51 -31.20
N ASN A 409 10.97 -17.40 -32.52
CA ASN A 409 9.87 -17.03 -33.38
C ASN A 409 8.66 -17.94 -33.13
N SER A 410 7.59 -17.43 -32.56
CA SER A 410 6.26 -17.97 -32.71
C SER A 410 5.28 -16.85 -33.05
N SER A 411 4.86 -16.83 -34.30
CA SER A 411 3.74 -16.06 -34.82
C SER A 411 2.47 -16.56 -34.14
N PHE A 412 1.84 -15.72 -33.30
CA PHE A 412 0.50 -15.98 -32.77
C PHE A 412 -0.53 -15.16 -33.53
N VAL A 413 -1.53 -15.89 -34.03
CA VAL A 413 -2.76 -15.41 -34.67
C VAL A 413 -3.78 -15.20 -33.54
N PHE A 414 -4.47 -14.06 -33.57
CA PHE A 414 -5.59 -13.78 -32.65
C PHE A 414 -6.75 -14.72 -32.93
N PRO A 415 -7.42 -15.30 -31.92
CA PRO A 415 -8.74 -15.88 -32.11
C PRO A 415 -9.80 -14.75 -32.09
N GLU A 416 -10.76 -14.89 -33.02
CA GLU A 416 -11.95 -14.04 -33.21
C GLU A 416 -12.88 -14.00 -31.99
#